data_6a741a5c8a21d8c2a38438156f95a380
#
_entry.id   6a741a5c8a21d8c2a38438156f95a380
#
_cell.length_a   1.000
_cell.length_b   1.000
_cell.length_c   1.000
_cell.angle_alpha   90.00
_cell.angle_beta   90.00
_cell.angle_gamma   90.00
#
_symmetry.space_group_name_H-M   'P 1'
#
loop_
_entity.id
_entity.type
_entity.pdbx_description
1 polymer ?
#
loop_
_entity_poly.entity_id
_entity_poly.type
_entity_poly.pdbx_seq_one_letter_code
_entity_poly.pdbx_strand_id
1 'polypeptide(L)' 'MATEHMKLRVKTGDKDGKNFWDDCGVLFVNKGEDGEITSVTVRHNMFPNVEMVAFPPKSD' A
#
# COMPACT_ATOMS: atom_id res chain seq x y z
N MET A 1 -14.88 -10.80 6.17
CA MET A 1 -14.01 -9.84 5.51
C MET A 1 -13.03 -9.24 6.49
N ALA A 2 -11.79 -9.14 6.10
CA ALA A 2 -10.76 -8.56 6.94
C ALA A 2 -10.04 -7.46 6.17
N THR A 3 -9.68 -6.42 6.89
CA THR A 3 -8.90 -5.33 6.32
C THR A 3 -7.63 -5.16 7.13
N GLU A 4 -6.51 -5.18 6.45
CA GLU A 4 -5.23 -4.99 7.09
C GLU A 4 -4.65 -3.65 6.67
N HIS A 5 -3.92 -3.04 7.59
CA HIS A 5 -3.26 -1.75 7.32
C HIS A 5 -1.78 -1.98 7.14
N MET A 6 -1.22 -1.31 6.14
CA MET A 6 0.22 -1.30 5.95
C MET A 6 0.66 0.12 5.70
N LYS A 7 1.83 0.47 6.21
CA LYS A 7 2.39 1.78 5.94
C LYS A 7 3.12 1.76 4.62
N LEU A 8 2.86 2.76 3.80
CA LEU A 8 3.58 2.94 2.55
C LEU A 8 4.76 3.84 2.82
N ARG A 9 5.94 3.32 2.53
CA ARG A 9 7.17 4.06 2.78
C ARG A 9 7.96 4.20 1.50
N VAL A 10 8.68 5.29 1.38
CA VAL A 10 9.54 5.54 0.23
C VAL A 10 10.98 5.60 0.71
N LYS A 11 11.87 5.00 -0.07
CA LYS A 11 13.29 5.06 0.21
C LYS A 11 13.79 6.44 -0.21
N THR A 12 14.25 7.22 0.76
CA THR A 12 14.70 8.58 0.51
C THR A 12 16.21 8.71 0.31
N GLY A 13 16.96 7.66 0.66
CA GLY A 13 18.38 7.69 0.42
C GLY A 13 19.07 6.50 1.05
N ASP A 14 20.36 6.37 0.77
CA ASP A 14 21.17 5.40 1.45
C ASP A 14 22.52 6.05 1.80
N LYS A 15 23.08 5.63 2.90
CA LYS A 15 24.37 6.14 3.35
C LYS A 15 25.04 5.09 4.21
N ASP A 16 26.25 4.74 3.87
CA ASP A 16 27.07 3.79 4.64
C ASP A 16 26.37 2.44 4.84
N GLY A 17 25.69 1.96 3.80
CA GLY A 17 25.00 0.69 3.87
C GLY A 17 23.66 0.73 4.57
N LYS A 18 23.21 1.91 5.00
CA LYS A 18 21.90 2.08 5.63
C LYS A 18 20.93 2.74 4.68
N ASN A 19 19.72 2.27 4.68
CA ASN A 19 18.65 2.84 3.89
C ASN A 19 17.78 3.72 4.77
N PHE A 20 17.40 4.87 4.25
CA PHE A 20 16.50 5.79 4.95
C PHE A 20 15.13 5.73 4.29
N TRP A 21 14.10 5.65 5.12
CA TRP A 21 12.72 5.49 4.66
C TRP A 21 11.85 6.54 5.31
N ASP A 22 10.97 7.14 4.51
CA ASP A 22 9.97 8.07 5.02
C ASP A 22 8.58 7.53 4.74
N ASP A 23 7.65 7.87 5.63
CA ASP A 23 6.26 7.51 5.42
C ASP A 23 5.67 8.37 4.32
N CYS A 24 5.05 7.75 3.34
CA CYS A 24 4.41 8.49 2.27
C CYS A 24 2.93 8.16 2.11
N GLY A 25 2.41 7.24 2.88
CA GLY A 25 1.00 6.92 2.80
C GLY A 25 0.62 5.69 3.59
N VAL A 26 -0.58 5.20 3.32
CA VAL A 26 -1.12 4.02 3.98
C VAL A 26 -1.79 3.15 2.94
N LEU A 27 -1.66 1.85 3.11
CA LEU A 27 -2.35 0.86 2.30
C LEU A 27 -3.41 0.17 3.16
N PHE A 28 -4.59 -0.01 2.58
CA PHE A 28 -5.64 -0.81 3.21
C PHE A 28 -5.86 -2.04 2.34
N VAL A 29 -5.45 -3.18 2.85
CA VAL A 29 -5.56 -4.44 2.11
C VAL A 29 -6.92 -5.05 2.40
N ASN A 30 -7.74 -5.16 1.38
CA ASN A 30 -9.08 -5.73 1.51
C ASN A 30 -9.05 -7.19 1.08
N LYS A 31 -9.55 -8.06 1.94
CA LYS A 31 -9.57 -9.50 1.68
C LYS A 31 -11.00 -10.01 1.60
N GLY A 32 -11.19 -11.00 0.75
CA GLY A 32 -12.46 -11.68 0.62
C GLY A 32 -12.64 -12.79 1.66
N GLU A 33 -13.71 -13.55 1.51
CA GLU A 33 -14.04 -14.61 2.47
C GLU A 33 -12.99 -15.71 2.55
N ASP A 34 -12.32 -15.98 1.45
CA ASP A 34 -11.29 -17.01 1.39
C ASP A 34 -9.92 -16.51 1.80
N GLY A 35 -9.85 -15.27 2.26
CA GLY A 35 -8.58 -14.70 2.65
C GLY A 35 -7.75 -14.16 1.48
N GLU A 36 -8.30 -14.20 0.28
CA GLU A 36 -7.60 -13.67 -0.87
C GLU A 36 -7.72 -12.16 -0.93
N ILE A 37 -6.72 -11.50 -1.49
CA ILE A 37 -6.74 -10.06 -1.62
C ILE A 37 -7.63 -9.67 -2.79
N THR A 38 -8.67 -8.88 -2.52
CA THR A 38 -9.59 -8.42 -3.55
C THR A 38 -9.20 -7.06 -4.10
N SER A 39 -8.65 -6.22 -3.26
CA SER A 39 -8.17 -4.91 -3.68
C SER A 39 -7.30 -4.32 -2.60
N VAL A 40 -6.55 -3.30 -2.96
CA VAL A 40 -5.74 -2.55 -2.00
C VAL A 40 -6.03 -1.07 -2.23
N THR A 41 -6.55 -0.42 -1.20
CA THR A 41 -6.79 1.01 -1.25
C THR A 41 -5.51 1.71 -0.84
N VAL A 42 -5.08 2.67 -1.65
CA VAL A 42 -3.82 3.38 -1.42
C VAL A 42 -4.13 4.83 -1.11
N ARG A 43 -3.61 5.31 0.00
CA ARG A 43 -3.68 6.74 0.35
C ARG A 43 -2.26 7.27 0.35
N HIS A 44 -2.00 8.22 -0.52
CA HIS A 44 -0.67 8.80 -0.68
C HIS A 44 -0.69 10.24 -0.20
N ASN A 45 0.32 10.61 0.60
CA ASN A 45 0.37 11.95 1.20
C ASN A 45 0.45 13.07 0.17
N MET A 46 1.01 12.79 -1.00
CA MET A 46 1.10 13.80 -2.06
C MET A 46 -0.21 14.01 -2.78
N PHE A 47 -1.14 13.06 -2.65
CA PHE A 47 -2.44 13.14 -3.30
C PHE A 47 -3.55 12.81 -2.29
N PRO A 48 -3.70 13.63 -1.24
CA PRO A 48 -4.60 13.28 -0.14
C PRO A 48 -6.08 13.23 -0.52
N ASN A 49 -6.45 13.91 -1.60
CA ASN A 49 -7.84 13.96 -2.05
C ASN A 49 -8.12 13.01 -3.20
N VAL A 50 -7.15 12.18 -3.56
CA VAL A 50 -7.31 11.24 -4.66
C VAL A 50 -7.38 9.83 -4.09
N GLU A 51 -8.43 9.11 -4.47
CA GLU A 51 -8.55 7.72 -4.09
C GLU A 51 -7.89 6.85 -5.14
N MET A 52 -6.92 6.07 -4.70
CA MET A 52 -6.23 5.14 -5.58
C MET A 52 -6.49 3.73 -5.09
N VAL A 53 -6.80 2.84 -6.01
CA VAL A 53 -7.08 1.45 -5.68
C VAL A 53 -6.31 0.55 -6.61
N ALA A 54 -5.62 -0.42 -6.03
CA ALA A 54 -4.91 -1.43 -6.80
C ALA A 54 -5.75 -2.71 -6.81
N PHE A 55 -5.84 -3.33 -7.97
CA PHE A 55 -6.55 -4.58 -8.13
C PHE A 55 -5.58 -5.66 -8.59
N PRO A 56 -5.73 -6.89 -8.10
CA PRO A 56 -4.90 -7.98 -8.61
C PRO A 56 -5.21 -8.24 -10.08
N PRO A 57 -4.21 -8.67 -10.83
CA PRO A 57 -4.45 -8.98 -12.24
C PRO A 57 -5.40 -10.16 -12.36
N LYS A 58 -6.23 -10.14 -13.40
CA LYS A 58 -7.11 -11.27 -13.66
C LYS A 58 -6.26 -12.43 -14.14
N SER A 59 -6.48 -13.57 -13.52
CA SER A 59 -5.84 -14.81 -13.98
C SER A 59 -6.84 -15.51 -14.91
N ASP A 60 -6.44 -15.72 -16.11
CA ASP A 60 -7.28 -16.43 -17.09
C ASP A 60 -6.91 -17.89 -17.13
#